data_82dd010269ce505c5ff6cfa5ba4e6b31
#
_entry.id   82dd010269ce505c5ff6cfa5ba4e6b31
#
_cell.length_a   1.000
_cell.length_b   1.000
_cell.length_c   1.000
_cell.angle_alpha   90.00
_cell.angle_beta   90.00
_cell.angle_gamma   90.00
#
_symmetry.space_group_name_H-M   'P 1'
#
loop_
_entity.id
_entity.type
_entity.pdbx_description
1 polymer ?
#
loop_
_entity_poly.entity_id
_entity_poly.type
_entity_poly.pdbx_seq_one_letter_code
_entity_poly.pdbx_strand_id
1 'polypeptide(L)'
;MTSTAFSAMGTTVIVHASNERAIEESRVTFERFEQLFSRFRPTSELSRINRAAGRVTSVSDNMRRVLSTADDLRARTDGLVDIGVGTAVHEWGYNKTYSAMTDLDDSPQPDAEPRWSLDGRAVRLSTGTCLDLGGIAKGWSCDRVVEAGHATVASAGGDIRSVDPTLVVEVLDEDDTIAAEVHVGVGALATSSRSKRQWKVGGEPAHHIIDPRTLRPAVTPVLSATVVADTAAEAEAGAKAVLIRGADGLKWADYQPWIRQAIVLWHDGSVFGNARTRVV
;
A
#
# COMPACT_ATOMS: atom_id res chain seq x y z
N MET A 1 17.21 -4.28 -22.62
CA MET A 1 16.24 -4.46 -21.51
C MET A 1 14.94 -5.00 -22.09
N THR A 2 14.31 -5.94 -21.40
CA THR A 2 13.02 -6.53 -21.78
C THR A 2 11.98 -6.06 -20.78
N SER A 3 10.76 -5.76 -21.24
CA SER A 3 9.64 -5.35 -20.39
C SER A 3 8.47 -6.29 -20.57
N THR A 4 7.75 -6.58 -19.50
CA THR A 4 6.52 -7.36 -19.55
C THR A 4 5.51 -6.88 -18.54
N ALA A 5 4.24 -7.16 -18.80
CA ALA A 5 3.14 -6.96 -17.88
C ALA A 5 2.42 -8.29 -17.63
N PHE A 6 2.04 -8.54 -16.37
CA PHE A 6 1.26 -9.71 -15.96
C PHE A 6 0.37 -9.37 -14.77
N SER A 7 -0.61 -10.22 -14.48
CA SER A 7 -1.52 -10.03 -13.34
C SER A 7 -1.00 -10.79 -12.12
N ALA A 8 -0.85 -10.10 -10.98
CA ALA A 8 -0.59 -10.69 -9.68
C ALA A 8 -1.07 -9.74 -8.57
N MET A 9 -1.33 -10.26 -7.38
CA MET A 9 -1.74 -9.49 -6.19
C MET A 9 -2.97 -8.59 -6.42
N GLY A 10 -3.87 -9.00 -7.33
CA GLY A 10 -5.09 -8.26 -7.67
C GLY A 10 -4.85 -6.97 -8.47
N THR A 11 -3.73 -6.87 -9.18
CA THR A 11 -3.36 -5.72 -10.00
C THR A 11 -2.51 -6.12 -11.20
N THR A 12 -2.21 -5.16 -12.07
CA THR A 12 -1.20 -5.32 -13.11
C THR A 12 0.18 -5.06 -12.51
N VAL A 13 1.10 -5.99 -12.76
CA VAL A 13 2.52 -5.87 -12.44
C VAL A 13 3.27 -5.61 -13.74
N ILE A 14 4.16 -4.63 -13.76
CA ILE A 14 5.06 -4.31 -14.88
C ILE A 14 6.50 -4.46 -14.38
N VAL A 15 7.31 -5.18 -15.15
CA VAL A 15 8.70 -5.45 -14.81
C VAL A 15 9.60 -5.12 -16.00
N HIS A 16 10.67 -4.37 -15.75
CA HIS A 16 11.78 -4.17 -16.67
C HIS A 16 12.98 -4.96 -16.16
N ALA A 17 13.54 -5.83 -16.99
CA ALA A 17 14.64 -6.72 -16.59
C ALA A 17 15.69 -6.86 -17.68
N SER A 18 16.82 -7.45 -17.35
CA SER A 18 17.95 -7.66 -18.27
C SER A 18 17.66 -8.73 -19.35
N ASN A 19 16.81 -9.70 -19.02
CA ASN A 19 16.47 -10.83 -19.88
C ASN A 19 15.18 -11.52 -19.44
N GLU A 20 14.66 -12.44 -20.27
CA GLU A 20 13.40 -13.16 -20.01
C GLU A 20 13.45 -14.07 -18.78
N ARG A 21 14.60 -14.64 -18.44
CA ARG A 21 14.75 -15.43 -17.22
C ARG A 21 14.48 -14.58 -15.98
N ALA A 22 15.04 -13.38 -15.93
CA ALA A 22 14.82 -12.45 -14.82
C ALA A 22 13.35 -12.00 -14.71
N ILE A 23 12.65 -11.85 -15.86
CA ILE A 23 11.20 -11.63 -15.90
C ILE A 23 10.44 -12.80 -15.28
N GLU A 24 10.80 -14.04 -15.66
CA GLU A 24 10.13 -15.23 -15.12
C GLU A 24 10.38 -15.38 -13.62
N GLU A 25 11.60 -15.14 -13.15
CA GLU A 25 11.94 -15.12 -11.71
C GLU A 25 11.13 -14.04 -10.95
N SER A 26 10.90 -12.87 -11.57
CA SER A 26 10.03 -11.83 -11.03
C SER A 26 8.59 -12.31 -10.92
N ARG A 27 8.04 -12.91 -11.97
CA ARG A 27 6.67 -13.42 -12.01
C ARG A 27 6.43 -14.48 -10.94
N VAL A 28 7.31 -15.47 -10.84
CA VAL A 28 7.27 -16.52 -9.82
C VAL A 28 7.32 -15.93 -8.40
N THR A 29 8.13 -14.88 -8.21
CA THR A 29 8.24 -14.20 -6.91
C THR A 29 6.95 -13.49 -6.53
N PHE A 30 6.32 -12.74 -7.45
CA PHE A 30 5.02 -12.09 -7.20
C PHE A 30 3.90 -13.11 -6.94
N GLU A 31 3.83 -14.19 -7.72
CA GLU A 31 2.85 -15.27 -7.51
C GLU A 31 3.01 -15.93 -6.12
N ARG A 32 4.25 -16.19 -5.71
CA ARG A 32 4.55 -16.73 -4.38
C ARG A 32 4.11 -15.77 -3.27
N PHE A 33 4.35 -14.47 -3.41
CA PHE A 33 3.94 -13.48 -2.41
C PHE A 33 2.42 -13.32 -2.37
N GLU A 34 1.74 -13.39 -3.50
CA GLU A 34 0.27 -13.42 -3.52
C GLU A 34 -0.27 -14.64 -2.76
N GLN A 35 0.32 -15.82 -2.92
CA GLN A 35 -0.07 -17.03 -2.17
C GLN A 35 0.15 -16.88 -0.66
N LEU A 36 1.14 -16.10 -0.22
CA LEU A 36 1.41 -15.87 1.20
C LEU A 36 0.53 -14.76 1.78
N PHE A 37 0.36 -13.65 1.07
CA PHE A 37 -0.12 -12.38 1.61
C PHE A 37 -1.56 -12.04 1.27
N SER A 38 -2.22 -12.77 0.36
CA SER A 38 -3.60 -12.47 -0.04
C SER A 38 -4.59 -12.87 1.05
N ARG A 39 -5.38 -11.90 1.54
CA ARG A 39 -6.52 -12.18 2.44
C ARG A 39 -7.71 -12.83 1.72
N PHE A 40 -7.73 -12.79 0.39
CA PHE A 40 -8.79 -13.38 -0.44
C PHE A 40 -8.53 -14.87 -0.76
N ARG A 41 -7.34 -15.38 -0.47
CA ARG A 41 -6.99 -16.80 -0.62
C ARG A 41 -7.15 -17.53 0.71
N PRO A 42 -8.14 -18.45 0.88
CA PRO A 42 -8.35 -19.13 2.15
C PRO A 42 -7.14 -19.94 2.63
N THR A 43 -6.29 -20.37 1.69
CA THR A 43 -5.08 -21.18 1.96
C THR A 43 -3.83 -20.33 2.20
N SER A 44 -3.90 -19.00 2.10
CA SER A 44 -2.76 -18.14 2.33
C SER A 44 -2.27 -18.20 3.78
N GLU A 45 -1.00 -17.85 3.98
CA GLU A 45 -0.44 -17.76 5.32
C GLU A 45 -1.13 -16.64 6.12
N LEU A 46 -1.43 -15.49 5.50
CA LEU A 46 -2.18 -14.40 6.11
C LEU A 46 -3.56 -14.84 6.60
N SER A 47 -4.30 -15.58 5.76
CA SER A 47 -5.62 -16.12 6.15
C SER A 47 -5.52 -17.12 7.30
N ARG A 48 -4.45 -17.91 7.38
CA ARG A 48 -4.17 -18.80 8.50
C ARG A 48 -3.93 -18.02 9.79
N ILE A 49 -3.16 -16.94 9.73
CA ILE A 49 -2.89 -16.03 10.87
C ILE A 49 -4.20 -15.42 11.35
N ASN A 50 -5.01 -14.87 10.46
CA ASN A 50 -6.27 -14.22 10.79
C ASN A 50 -7.27 -15.19 11.46
N ARG A 51 -7.37 -16.44 10.96
CA ARG A 51 -8.22 -17.48 11.60
C ARG A 51 -7.72 -17.91 12.97
N ALA A 52 -6.46 -17.68 13.29
CA ALA A 52 -5.88 -18.04 14.58
C ALA A 52 -5.96 -16.90 15.63
N ALA A 53 -6.73 -15.84 15.36
CA ALA A 53 -6.88 -14.70 16.27
C ALA A 53 -7.09 -15.16 17.73
N GLY A 54 -6.43 -14.48 18.65
CA GLY A 54 -6.36 -14.88 20.07
C GLY A 54 -5.27 -15.90 20.41
N ARG A 55 -4.63 -16.54 19.42
CA ARG A 55 -3.55 -17.51 19.63
C ARG A 55 -2.25 -17.07 18.98
N VAL A 56 -1.13 -17.51 19.53
CA VAL A 56 0.19 -17.31 18.91
C VAL A 56 0.34 -18.21 17.69
N THR A 57 0.82 -17.64 16.61
CA THR A 57 0.99 -18.33 15.32
C THR A 57 2.43 -18.17 14.83
N SER A 58 3.09 -19.26 14.49
CA SER A 58 4.42 -19.21 13.86
C SER A 58 4.28 -18.85 12.38
N VAL A 59 5.22 -18.02 11.88
CA VAL A 59 5.20 -17.51 10.51
C VAL A 59 6.47 -17.83 9.73
N SER A 60 6.33 -17.87 8.39
CA SER A 60 7.44 -18.04 7.46
C SER A 60 8.39 -16.83 7.49
N ASP A 61 9.62 -16.98 6.96
CA ASP A 61 10.57 -15.87 6.90
C ASP A 61 10.05 -14.69 6.08
N ASN A 62 9.36 -14.92 4.96
CA ASN A 62 8.80 -13.85 4.16
C ASN A 62 7.67 -13.11 4.91
N MET A 63 6.80 -13.86 5.58
CA MET A 63 5.76 -13.26 6.42
C MET A 63 6.38 -12.47 7.57
N ARG A 64 7.37 -13.02 8.27
CA ARG A 64 8.09 -12.31 9.33
C ARG A 64 8.68 -10.99 8.83
N ARG A 65 9.34 -11.00 7.65
CA ARG A 65 9.96 -9.80 7.08
C ARG A 65 8.93 -8.72 6.75
N VAL A 66 7.83 -9.06 6.07
CA VAL A 66 6.79 -8.06 5.74
C VAL A 66 6.09 -7.54 7.00
N LEU A 67 5.86 -8.39 8.01
CA LEU A 67 5.30 -7.95 9.29
C LEU A 67 6.26 -7.04 10.06
N SER A 68 7.56 -7.33 10.05
CA SER A 68 8.58 -6.45 10.66
C SER A 68 8.65 -5.10 9.96
N THR A 69 8.59 -5.07 8.61
CA THR A 69 8.51 -3.82 7.84
C THR A 69 7.23 -3.04 8.18
N ALA A 70 6.08 -3.73 8.31
CA ALA A 70 4.81 -3.11 8.67
C ALA A 70 4.84 -2.49 10.08
N ASP A 71 5.50 -3.16 11.04
CA ASP A 71 5.63 -2.65 12.42
C ASP A 71 6.53 -1.41 12.49
N ASP A 72 7.65 -1.41 11.76
CA ASP A 72 8.52 -0.23 11.62
C ASP A 72 7.77 0.95 10.98
N LEU A 73 7.06 0.71 9.87
CA LEU A 73 6.30 1.75 9.19
C LEU A 73 5.10 2.25 10.03
N ARG A 74 4.47 1.38 10.82
CA ARG A 74 3.45 1.79 11.80
C ARG A 74 4.03 2.79 12.80
N ALA A 75 5.20 2.49 13.37
CA ALA A 75 5.88 3.40 14.30
C ALA A 75 6.27 4.73 13.63
N ARG A 76 6.85 4.68 12.43
CA ARG A 76 7.30 5.87 11.67
C ARG A 76 6.16 6.76 11.16
N THR A 77 4.94 6.24 11.08
CA THR A 77 3.74 6.99 10.66
C THR A 77 2.81 7.36 11.83
N ASP A 78 3.29 7.24 13.07
CA ASP A 78 2.50 7.50 14.29
C ASP A 78 1.20 6.66 14.33
N GLY A 79 1.26 5.41 13.85
CA GLY A 79 0.13 4.49 13.81
C GLY A 79 -0.86 4.72 12.68
N LEU A 80 -0.65 5.70 11.78
CA LEU A 80 -1.58 5.99 10.67
C LEU A 80 -1.56 4.92 9.57
N VAL A 81 -0.49 4.13 9.50
CA VAL A 81 -0.43 2.96 8.61
C VAL A 81 -0.30 1.72 9.47
N ASP A 82 -1.42 1.07 9.71
CA ASP A 82 -1.48 -0.16 10.52
C ASP A 82 -2.17 -1.28 9.72
N ILE A 83 -1.47 -2.38 9.55
CA ILE A 83 -2.01 -3.58 8.90
C ILE A 83 -3.09 -4.28 9.74
N GLY A 84 -3.24 -3.93 11.03
CA GLY A 84 -4.26 -4.45 11.95
C GLY A 84 -5.68 -4.02 11.61
N VAL A 85 -5.88 -3.06 10.69
CA VAL A 85 -7.20 -2.54 10.30
C VAL A 85 -8.03 -3.51 9.43
N GLY A 86 -7.56 -4.74 9.20
CA GLY A 86 -8.21 -5.69 8.31
C GLY A 86 -9.66 -5.99 8.65
N THR A 87 -10.03 -6.00 9.94
CA THR A 87 -11.43 -6.14 10.38
C THR A 87 -12.27 -4.95 9.89
N ALA A 88 -11.82 -3.73 10.12
CA ALA A 88 -12.50 -2.53 9.65
C ALA A 88 -12.62 -2.50 8.11
N VAL A 89 -11.53 -2.81 7.39
CA VAL A 89 -11.54 -2.92 5.93
C VAL A 89 -12.61 -3.90 5.45
N HIS A 90 -12.77 -5.06 6.12
CA HIS A 90 -13.78 -6.07 5.80
C HIS A 90 -15.20 -5.58 6.10
N GLU A 91 -15.42 -5.01 7.28
CA GLU A 91 -16.74 -4.54 7.73
C GLU A 91 -17.23 -3.37 6.89
N TRP A 92 -16.34 -2.43 6.50
CA TRP A 92 -16.64 -1.37 5.57
C TRP A 92 -16.88 -1.84 4.13
N GLY A 93 -16.92 -3.17 3.88
CA GLY A 93 -17.39 -3.77 2.63
C GLY A 93 -16.28 -4.28 1.72
N TYR A 94 -15.02 -3.92 1.92
CA TYR A 94 -13.93 -4.43 1.08
C TYR A 94 -13.57 -5.88 1.48
N ASN A 95 -14.55 -6.77 1.38
CA ASN A 95 -14.46 -8.19 1.78
C ASN A 95 -14.29 -9.16 0.61
N LYS A 96 -14.32 -8.64 -0.63
CA LYS A 96 -14.14 -9.38 -1.89
C LYS A 96 -13.11 -8.65 -2.76
N THR A 97 -12.71 -9.26 -3.88
CA THR A 97 -11.95 -8.54 -4.91
C THR A 97 -12.75 -7.32 -5.38
N TYR A 98 -12.08 -6.22 -5.69
CA TYR A 98 -12.76 -4.96 -6.01
C TYR A 98 -13.81 -5.10 -7.12
N SER A 99 -13.54 -5.92 -8.14
CA SER A 99 -14.49 -6.23 -9.23
C SER A 99 -15.78 -6.94 -8.79
N ALA A 100 -15.81 -7.50 -7.58
CA ALA A 100 -16.97 -8.20 -7.01
C ALA A 100 -17.62 -7.41 -5.86
N MET A 101 -17.22 -6.17 -5.62
CA MET A 101 -17.76 -5.31 -4.57
C MET A 101 -19.22 -4.93 -4.85
N THR A 102 -19.98 -4.75 -3.77
CA THR A 102 -21.36 -4.24 -3.79
C THR A 102 -21.51 -3.18 -2.72
N ASP A 103 -22.43 -2.25 -2.91
CA ASP A 103 -22.77 -1.26 -1.91
C ASP A 103 -23.32 -1.93 -0.63
N LEU A 104 -23.18 -1.26 0.50
CA LEU A 104 -23.74 -1.66 1.79
C LEU A 104 -24.89 -0.74 2.18
N ASP A 105 -25.94 -1.32 2.80
CA ASP A 105 -27.12 -0.54 3.24
C ASP A 105 -26.82 0.27 4.50
N ASP A 106 -26.04 -0.27 5.44
CA ASP A 106 -25.76 0.36 6.73
C ASP A 106 -24.25 0.58 6.96
N SER A 107 -23.93 1.65 7.71
CA SER A 107 -22.56 1.95 8.12
C SER A 107 -22.13 1.08 9.29
N PRO A 108 -21.04 0.31 9.17
CA PRO A 108 -20.53 -0.50 10.27
C PRO A 108 -20.00 0.38 11.41
N GLN A 109 -19.94 -0.21 12.60
CA GLN A 109 -19.33 0.38 13.80
C GLN A 109 -18.25 -0.57 14.33
N PRO A 110 -17.03 -0.56 13.79
CA PRO A 110 -15.95 -1.39 14.30
C PRO A 110 -15.64 -1.04 15.76
N ASP A 111 -15.67 -2.04 16.65
CA ASP A 111 -15.58 -1.81 18.09
C ASP A 111 -14.16 -1.99 18.68
N ALA A 112 -13.25 -2.62 17.93
CA ALA A 112 -11.99 -3.06 18.50
C ALA A 112 -10.81 -2.28 17.94
N GLU A 113 -10.03 -1.65 18.82
CA GLU A 113 -8.68 -1.19 18.47
C GLU A 113 -7.87 -2.39 17.95
N PRO A 114 -7.29 -2.28 16.74
CA PRO A 114 -6.48 -3.33 16.18
C PRO A 114 -5.23 -3.53 17.04
N ARG A 115 -5.01 -4.76 17.52
CA ARG A 115 -3.83 -5.12 18.33
C ARG A 115 -3.18 -6.36 17.77
N TRP A 116 -1.95 -6.19 17.34
CA TRP A 116 -1.10 -7.28 16.91
C TRP A 116 0.33 -7.05 17.36
N SER A 117 1.08 -8.13 17.50
CA SER A 117 2.51 -8.08 17.84
C SER A 117 3.28 -9.19 17.13
N LEU A 118 4.55 -8.91 16.86
CA LEU A 118 5.51 -9.84 16.30
C LEU A 118 6.68 -9.98 17.27
N ASP A 119 6.98 -11.22 17.68
CA ASP A 119 8.17 -11.56 18.45
C ASP A 119 8.92 -12.70 17.76
N GLY A 120 10.06 -12.38 17.15
CA GLY A 120 10.79 -13.31 16.31
C GLY A 120 9.91 -13.82 15.15
N ARG A 121 9.53 -15.12 15.20
CA ARG A 121 8.60 -15.75 14.25
C ARG A 121 7.20 -15.97 14.83
N ALA A 122 6.91 -15.45 16.00
CA ALA A 122 5.64 -15.58 16.66
C ALA A 122 4.79 -14.32 16.43
N VAL A 123 3.66 -14.45 15.77
CA VAL A 123 2.67 -13.38 15.64
C VAL A 123 1.48 -13.67 16.56
N ARG A 124 0.98 -12.64 17.21
CA ARG A 124 -0.23 -12.68 18.03
C ARG A 124 -1.18 -11.59 17.58
N LEU A 125 -2.42 -11.95 17.35
CA LEU A 125 -3.52 -11.01 17.13
C LEU A 125 -4.44 -11.05 18.36
N SER A 126 -4.99 -9.91 18.76
CA SER A 126 -6.12 -9.88 19.70
C SER A 126 -7.37 -10.49 19.04
N THR A 127 -8.28 -11.00 19.86
CA THR A 127 -9.59 -11.44 19.35
C THR A 127 -10.28 -10.28 18.64
N GLY A 128 -10.86 -10.53 17.45
CA GLY A 128 -11.49 -9.52 16.62
C GLY A 128 -10.53 -8.75 15.70
N THR A 129 -9.20 -8.91 15.85
CA THR A 129 -8.22 -8.29 14.94
C THR A 129 -7.94 -9.19 13.76
N CYS A 130 -8.04 -8.65 12.55
CA CYS A 130 -7.52 -9.24 11.32
C CYS A 130 -6.43 -8.35 10.71
N LEU A 131 -5.39 -8.97 10.16
CA LEU A 131 -4.39 -8.27 9.37
C LEU A 131 -4.84 -8.11 7.91
N ASP A 132 -4.54 -6.96 7.33
CA ASP A 132 -4.62 -6.70 5.89
C ASP A 132 -3.28 -6.15 5.40
N LEU A 133 -2.63 -6.88 4.50
CA LEU A 133 -1.35 -6.47 3.89
C LEU A 133 -1.55 -5.70 2.58
N GLY A 134 -2.78 -5.41 2.15
CA GLY A 134 -3.08 -4.70 0.92
C GLY A 134 -2.46 -3.32 0.81
N GLY A 135 -2.04 -2.75 1.93
CA GLY A 135 -1.40 -1.43 2.03
C GLY A 135 0.13 -1.45 2.15
N ILE A 136 0.77 -2.61 1.96
CA ILE A 136 2.23 -2.74 2.03
C ILE A 136 2.77 -3.84 1.10
N ALA A 137 1.99 -4.88 0.85
CA ALA A 137 2.50 -6.08 0.20
C ALA A 137 2.94 -5.85 -1.25
N LYS A 138 2.32 -4.92 -1.98
CA LYS A 138 2.67 -4.62 -3.38
C LYS A 138 4.03 -3.93 -3.45
N GLY A 139 4.20 -2.84 -2.73
CA GLY A 139 5.46 -2.11 -2.65
C GLY A 139 6.59 -3.01 -2.14
N TRP A 140 6.34 -3.74 -1.04
CA TRP A 140 7.31 -4.69 -0.49
C TRP A 140 7.72 -5.77 -1.49
N SER A 141 6.80 -6.26 -2.33
CA SER A 141 7.11 -7.25 -3.37
C SER A 141 7.98 -6.66 -4.48
N CYS A 142 7.70 -5.41 -4.90
CA CYS A 142 8.56 -4.67 -5.83
C CYS A 142 10.00 -4.54 -5.30
N ASP A 143 10.14 -4.18 -4.01
CA ASP A 143 11.44 -4.08 -3.36
C ASP A 143 12.19 -5.41 -3.43
N ARG A 144 11.54 -6.54 -3.08
CA ARG A 144 12.19 -7.86 -3.07
C ARG A 144 12.63 -8.32 -4.45
N VAL A 145 11.84 -8.05 -5.50
CA VAL A 145 12.18 -8.43 -6.88
C VAL A 145 13.38 -7.63 -7.39
N VAL A 146 13.42 -6.32 -7.10
CA VAL A 146 14.55 -5.47 -7.50
C VAL A 146 15.82 -5.78 -6.70
N GLU A 147 15.72 -5.97 -5.39
CA GLU A 147 16.84 -6.34 -4.53
C GLU A 147 17.46 -7.71 -4.87
N ALA A 148 16.63 -8.64 -5.35
CA ALA A 148 17.11 -9.94 -5.84
C ALA A 148 17.81 -9.86 -7.22
N GLY A 149 17.82 -8.68 -7.87
CA GLY A 149 18.39 -8.47 -9.20
C GLY A 149 17.52 -9.04 -10.33
N HIS A 150 16.26 -9.39 -10.05
CA HIS A 150 15.33 -9.91 -11.05
C HIS A 150 14.75 -8.79 -11.92
N ALA A 151 14.75 -7.54 -11.45
CA ALA A 151 14.28 -6.38 -12.20
C ALA A 151 15.13 -5.14 -11.95
N THR A 152 15.22 -4.24 -12.92
CA THR A 152 15.72 -2.87 -12.77
C THR A 152 14.62 -1.91 -12.36
N VAL A 153 13.38 -2.17 -12.81
CA VAL A 153 12.16 -1.48 -12.38
C VAL A 153 11.07 -2.51 -12.18
N ALA A 154 10.37 -2.45 -11.06
CA ALA A 154 9.17 -3.22 -10.80
C ALA A 154 8.04 -2.29 -10.35
N SER A 155 6.84 -2.45 -10.95
CA SER A 155 5.64 -1.70 -10.59
C SER A 155 4.49 -2.66 -10.32
N ALA A 156 3.71 -2.42 -9.26
CA ALA A 156 2.52 -3.20 -8.92
C ALA A 156 1.38 -2.25 -8.50
N GLY A 157 0.45 -1.99 -9.42
CA GLY A 157 -0.72 -1.14 -9.17
C GLY A 157 -0.36 0.31 -8.83
N GLY A 158 0.75 0.82 -9.37
CA GLY A 158 1.23 2.18 -9.15
C GLY A 158 2.31 2.32 -8.09
N ASP A 159 2.60 1.27 -7.30
CA ASP A 159 3.76 1.23 -6.41
C ASP A 159 4.98 0.79 -7.22
N ILE A 160 6.02 1.61 -7.27
CA ILE A 160 7.19 1.45 -8.14
C ILE A 160 8.47 1.37 -7.31
N ARG A 161 9.33 0.42 -7.65
CA ARG A 161 10.73 0.34 -7.18
C ARG A 161 11.68 0.37 -8.37
N SER A 162 12.73 1.18 -8.32
CA SER A 162 13.68 1.37 -9.41
C SER A 162 15.13 1.39 -8.94
N VAL A 163 16.03 0.87 -9.76
CA VAL A 163 17.49 1.12 -9.73
C VAL A 163 17.96 1.84 -10.99
N ASP A 164 17.04 2.30 -11.84
CA ASP A 164 17.34 3.15 -13.00
C ASP A 164 17.47 4.61 -12.55
N PRO A 165 18.68 5.23 -12.65
CA PRO A 165 18.89 6.60 -12.21
C PRO A 165 18.14 7.64 -13.05
N THR A 166 17.60 7.26 -14.20
CA THR A 166 16.91 8.17 -15.13
C THR A 166 15.40 8.09 -15.07
N LEU A 167 14.83 7.22 -14.20
CA LEU A 167 13.39 7.02 -14.15
C LEU A 167 12.65 8.30 -13.76
N VAL A 168 11.76 8.73 -14.63
CA VAL A 168 10.76 9.77 -14.41
C VAL A 168 9.38 9.13 -14.48
N VAL A 169 8.46 9.55 -13.62
CA VAL A 169 7.08 9.05 -13.54
C VAL A 169 6.12 10.23 -13.62
N GLU A 170 5.15 10.14 -14.50
CA GLU A 170 4.04 11.08 -14.57
C GLU A 170 3.01 10.73 -13.49
N VAL A 171 2.63 11.74 -12.71
CA VAL A 171 1.53 11.66 -11.76
C VAL A 171 0.30 12.24 -12.46
N LEU A 172 -0.74 11.42 -12.59
CA LEU A 172 -1.97 11.80 -13.28
C LEU A 172 -3.03 12.27 -12.28
N ASP A 173 -3.87 13.20 -12.71
CA ASP A 173 -5.11 13.59 -12.01
C ASP A 173 -6.27 12.60 -12.30
N GLU A 174 -7.51 12.97 -11.93
CA GLU A 174 -8.68 12.14 -12.14
C GLU A 174 -9.14 12.05 -13.60
N ASP A 175 -8.74 13.01 -14.43
CA ASP A 175 -9.06 13.10 -15.86
C ASP A 175 -7.93 12.51 -16.72
N ASP A 176 -6.98 11.76 -16.11
CA ASP A 176 -5.77 11.21 -16.72
C ASP A 176 -4.86 12.29 -17.36
N THR A 177 -4.95 13.54 -16.85
CA THR A 177 -4.05 14.63 -17.24
C THR A 177 -2.80 14.61 -16.34
N ILE A 178 -1.65 15.00 -16.89
CA ILE A 178 -0.40 15.06 -16.13
C ILE A 178 -0.47 16.20 -15.13
N ALA A 179 -0.57 15.85 -13.84
CA ALA A 179 -0.55 16.79 -12.72
C ALA A 179 0.87 17.15 -12.29
N ALA A 180 1.82 16.23 -12.43
CA ALA A 180 3.23 16.46 -12.14
C ALA A 180 4.12 15.42 -12.83
N GLU A 181 5.37 15.79 -13.10
CA GLU A 181 6.46 14.86 -13.44
C GLU A 181 7.40 14.71 -12.24
N VAL A 182 7.70 13.46 -11.89
CA VAL A 182 8.51 13.13 -10.71
C VAL A 182 9.74 12.35 -11.09
N HIS A 183 10.91 12.91 -10.83
CA HIS A 183 12.16 12.17 -10.97
C HIS A 183 12.35 11.24 -9.78
N VAL A 184 12.14 9.95 -10.00
CA VAL A 184 12.30 8.89 -9.00
C VAL A 184 13.75 8.45 -8.90
N GLY A 185 14.39 8.22 -10.05
CA GLY A 185 15.75 7.71 -10.14
C GLY A 185 15.92 6.37 -9.44
N VAL A 186 17.05 6.20 -8.74
CA VAL A 186 17.26 5.07 -7.81
C VAL A 186 16.44 5.34 -6.55
N GLY A 187 15.36 4.59 -6.38
CA GLY A 187 14.41 4.80 -5.29
C GLY A 187 13.06 4.13 -5.57
N ALA A 188 12.03 4.73 -5.05
CA ALA A 188 10.66 4.22 -5.18
C ALA A 188 9.64 5.35 -5.18
N LEU A 189 8.48 5.08 -5.77
CA LEU A 189 7.32 5.95 -5.77
C LEU A 189 6.07 5.14 -5.51
N ALA A 190 5.14 5.68 -4.75
CA ALA A 190 3.80 5.11 -4.63
C ALA A 190 2.74 6.21 -4.54
N THR A 191 1.54 5.90 -5.03
CA THR A 191 0.37 6.78 -4.97
C THR A 191 -0.78 6.10 -4.26
N SER A 192 -1.27 6.74 -3.19
CA SER A 192 -2.52 6.39 -2.54
C SER A 192 -3.63 7.32 -3.03
N SER A 193 -4.78 6.75 -3.45
CA SER A 193 -5.92 7.53 -3.92
C SER A 193 -7.20 6.99 -3.30
N ARG A 194 -8.09 7.92 -2.89
CA ARG A 194 -9.42 7.58 -2.41
C ARG A 194 -10.45 7.47 -3.54
N SER A 195 -10.14 7.92 -4.76
CA SER A 195 -11.05 7.90 -5.91
C SER A 195 -11.06 6.56 -6.67
N LYS A 196 -9.94 5.83 -6.72
CA LYS A 196 -9.79 4.64 -7.58
C LYS A 196 -10.54 3.39 -7.11
N ARG A 197 -10.89 3.28 -5.81
CA ARG A 197 -11.59 2.13 -5.23
C ARG A 197 -12.66 2.64 -4.29
N GLN A 198 -13.80 2.97 -4.86
CA GLN A 198 -14.95 3.52 -4.14
C GLN A 198 -16.16 2.60 -4.29
N TRP A 199 -17.03 2.64 -3.30
CA TRP A 199 -18.36 2.04 -3.25
C TRP A 199 -19.25 2.90 -2.37
N LYS A 200 -20.50 2.52 -2.13
CA LYS A 200 -21.40 3.26 -1.25
C LYS A 200 -21.70 2.44 0.01
N VAL A 201 -21.82 3.16 1.12
CA VAL A 201 -22.22 2.63 2.42
C VAL A 201 -23.28 3.56 3.00
N GLY A 202 -24.51 3.07 3.19
CA GLY A 202 -25.64 3.90 3.59
C GLY A 202 -25.95 5.03 2.60
N GLY A 203 -25.67 4.83 1.31
CA GLY A 203 -25.83 5.84 0.26
C GLY A 203 -24.63 6.79 0.10
N GLU A 204 -23.71 6.85 1.07
CA GLU A 204 -22.57 7.77 1.07
C GLU A 204 -21.32 7.11 0.48
N PRO A 205 -20.40 7.87 -0.16
CA PRO A 205 -19.16 7.34 -0.71
C PRO A 205 -18.25 6.78 0.38
N ALA A 206 -17.71 5.59 0.16
CA ALA A 206 -16.68 4.96 0.98
C ALA A 206 -15.51 4.49 0.12
N HIS A 207 -14.35 4.30 0.72
CA HIS A 207 -13.15 3.84 0.04
C HIS A 207 -12.28 2.95 0.95
N HIS A 208 -11.31 2.27 0.36
CA HIS A 208 -10.49 1.24 1.03
C HIS A 208 -9.41 1.76 1.99
N ILE A 209 -9.15 3.06 2.04
CA ILE A 209 -8.15 3.64 2.94
C ILE A 209 -8.81 3.94 4.27
N ILE A 210 -8.57 3.08 5.25
CA ILE A 210 -9.10 3.20 6.60
C ILE A 210 -8.14 4.04 7.46
N ASP A 211 -8.70 4.99 8.21
CA ASP A 211 -7.98 5.69 9.27
C ASP A 211 -7.97 4.81 10.53
N PRO A 212 -6.81 4.34 11.00
CA PRO A 212 -6.74 3.46 12.17
C PRO A 212 -7.25 4.07 13.47
N ARG A 213 -7.30 5.41 13.56
CA ARG A 213 -7.77 6.13 14.74
C ARG A 213 -9.29 6.10 14.89
N THR A 214 -9.99 6.00 13.77
CA THR A 214 -11.47 6.03 13.72
C THR A 214 -12.06 4.71 13.26
N LEU A 215 -11.24 3.82 12.68
CA LEU A 215 -11.62 2.57 12.01
C LEU A 215 -12.65 2.78 10.88
N ARG A 216 -12.62 3.96 10.25
CA ARG A 216 -13.52 4.38 9.16
C ARG A 216 -12.70 4.78 7.93
N PRO A 217 -13.30 4.79 6.74
CA PRO A 217 -12.69 5.44 5.58
C PRO A 217 -12.21 6.85 5.94
N ALA A 218 -10.98 7.19 5.56
CA ALA A 218 -10.36 8.46 5.93
C ALA A 218 -11.15 9.66 5.36
N VAL A 219 -11.49 10.60 6.22
CA VAL A 219 -12.14 11.86 5.82
C VAL A 219 -11.05 12.90 5.59
N THR A 220 -10.81 13.27 4.33
CA THR A 220 -9.71 14.14 3.94
C THR A 220 -10.07 14.93 2.67
N PRO A 221 -9.60 16.19 2.52
CA PRO A 221 -9.74 16.93 1.27
C PRO A 221 -8.79 16.42 0.18
N VAL A 222 -7.79 15.60 0.52
CA VAL A 222 -6.81 15.05 -0.43
C VAL A 222 -7.45 13.92 -1.22
N LEU A 223 -7.45 14.00 -2.55
CA LEU A 223 -7.90 12.94 -3.46
C LEU A 223 -6.84 11.85 -3.62
N SER A 224 -5.61 12.29 -3.87
CA SER A 224 -4.47 11.38 -3.97
C SER A 224 -3.21 12.00 -3.37
N ALA A 225 -2.33 11.14 -2.87
CA ALA A 225 -1.01 11.51 -2.40
C ALA A 225 0.02 10.59 -3.03
N THR A 226 1.07 11.18 -3.60
CA THR A 226 2.21 10.50 -4.20
C THR A 226 3.45 10.79 -3.37
N VAL A 227 4.22 9.76 -3.02
CA VAL A 227 5.44 9.88 -2.23
C VAL A 227 6.59 9.18 -2.92
N VAL A 228 7.76 9.83 -2.89
CA VAL A 228 9.06 9.25 -3.28
C VAL A 228 9.86 8.94 -2.01
N ALA A 229 10.40 7.72 -1.93
CA ALA A 229 11.20 7.22 -0.83
C ALA A 229 12.33 6.30 -1.32
N ASP A 230 13.07 5.67 -0.40
CA ASP A 230 14.13 4.74 -0.77
C ASP A 230 13.58 3.37 -1.17
N THR A 231 12.48 2.92 -0.56
CA THR A 231 11.82 1.66 -0.84
C THR A 231 10.35 1.87 -1.20
N ALA A 232 9.76 0.95 -1.97
CA ALA A 232 8.37 1.04 -2.37
C ALA A 232 7.41 0.80 -1.18
N ALA A 233 7.80 -0.01 -0.20
CA ALA A 233 7.05 -0.14 1.05
C ALA A 233 7.00 1.18 1.84
N GLU A 234 8.11 1.94 1.91
CA GLU A 234 8.13 3.27 2.51
C GLU A 234 7.27 4.26 1.73
N ALA A 235 7.43 4.31 0.41
CA ALA A 235 6.64 5.19 -0.45
C ALA A 235 5.13 4.92 -0.29
N GLU A 236 4.71 3.64 -0.29
CA GLU A 236 3.31 3.23 -0.10
C GLU A 236 2.77 3.65 1.28
N ALA A 237 3.54 3.47 2.35
CA ALA A 237 3.17 3.91 3.69
C ALA A 237 3.13 5.44 3.80
N GLY A 238 4.13 6.13 3.25
CA GLY A 238 4.18 7.59 3.22
C GLY A 238 2.99 8.21 2.51
N ALA A 239 2.62 7.68 1.34
CA ALA A 239 1.49 8.15 0.57
C ALA A 239 0.17 8.02 1.36
N LYS A 240 -0.06 6.89 2.06
CA LYS A 240 -1.22 6.73 2.94
C LYS A 240 -1.22 7.69 4.11
N ALA A 241 -0.08 7.84 4.80
CA ALA A 241 0.03 8.74 5.94
C ALA A 241 -0.22 10.19 5.54
N VAL A 242 0.33 10.65 4.39
CA VAL A 242 0.08 11.99 3.84
C VAL A 242 -1.41 12.18 3.53
N LEU A 243 -2.03 11.22 2.85
CA LEU A 243 -3.46 11.28 2.51
C LEU A 243 -4.34 11.35 3.77
N ILE A 244 -4.12 10.48 4.76
CA ILE A 244 -4.92 10.44 5.99
C ILE A 244 -4.74 11.72 6.82
N ARG A 245 -3.55 12.34 6.84
CA ARG A 245 -3.29 13.61 7.52
C ARG A 245 -3.97 14.80 6.83
N GLY A 246 -4.37 14.67 5.58
CA GLY A 246 -5.04 15.74 4.86
C GLY A 246 -4.18 17.00 4.73
N ALA A 247 -4.69 18.14 5.21
CA ALA A 247 -4.00 19.43 5.11
C ALA A 247 -2.61 19.47 5.77
N ASP A 248 -2.38 18.67 6.82
CA ASP A 248 -1.10 18.62 7.52
C ASP A 248 -0.13 17.60 6.90
N GLY A 249 -0.55 16.85 5.89
CA GLY A 249 0.21 15.73 5.33
C GLY A 249 1.54 16.14 4.72
N LEU A 250 1.59 17.21 3.92
CA LEU A 250 2.82 17.70 3.31
C LEU A 250 3.79 18.26 4.35
N LYS A 251 3.28 19.02 5.34
CA LYS A 251 4.10 19.53 6.44
C LYS A 251 4.71 18.39 7.25
N TRP A 252 3.93 17.35 7.55
CA TRP A 252 4.44 16.15 8.22
C TRP A 252 5.52 15.47 7.39
N ALA A 253 5.33 15.32 6.06
CA ALA A 253 6.30 14.72 5.17
C ALA A 253 7.65 15.47 5.16
N ASP A 254 7.67 16.79 5.33
CA ASP A 254 8.91 17.58 5.44
C ASP A 254 9.76 17.22 6.66
N TYR A 255 9.14 16.75 7.74
CA TYR A 255 9.85 16.30 8.93
C TYR A 255 10.27 14.82 8.89
N GLN A 256 9.88 14.07 7.82
CA GLN A 256 10.26 12.68 7.69
C GLN A 256 11.54 12.54 6.86
N PRO A 257 12.67 12.08 7.43
CA PRO A 257 13.94 11.97 6.69
C PRO A 257 13.90 10.90 5.59
N TRP A 258 12.99 9.95 5.68
CA TRP A 258 12.81 8.85 4.74
C TRP A 258 11.88 9.20 3.57
N ILE A 259 11.16 10.32 3.61
CA ILE A 259 10.37 10.84 2.50
C ILE A 259 11.24 11.83 1.72
N ARG A 260 11.52 11.54 0.45
CA ARG A 260 12.30 12.42 -0.44
C ARG A 260 11.43 13.51 -1.03
N GLN A 261 10.24 13.16 -1.53
CA GLN A 261 9.27 14.08 -2.13
C GLN A 261 7.86 13.61 -1.77
N ALA A 262 6.92 14.55 -1.69
CA ALA A 262 5.50 14.28 -1.52
C ALA A 262 4.68 15.28 -2.34
N ILE A 263 3.66 14.77 -3.05
CA ILE A 263 2.73 15.54 -3.86
C ILE A 263 1.33 15.14 -3.44
N VAL A 264 0.42 16.11 -3.35
CA VAL A 264 -1.00 15.87 -3.11
C VAL A 264 -1.84 16.52 -4.20
N LEU A 265 -2.86 15.82 -4.64
CA LEU A 265 -3.95 16.33 -5.45
C LEU A 265 -5.16 16.52 -4.54
N TRP A 266 -5.71 17.70 -4.53
CA TRP A 266 -6.90 18.03 -3.73
C TRP A 266 -8.18 17.83 -4.54
N HIS A 267 -9.32 17.77 -3.82
CA HIS A 267 -10.64 17.57 -4.41
C HIS A 267 -11.09 18.69 -5.37
N ASP A 268 -10.45 19.87 -5.32
CA ASP A 268 -10.70 21.00 -6.21
C ASP A 268 -9.75 21.04 -7.42
N GLY A 269 -8.95 19.99 -7.59
CA GLY A 269 -7.95 19.86 -8.68
C GLY A 269 -6.61 20.54 -8.37
N SER A 270 -6.47 21.23 -7.24
CA SER A 270 -5.20 21.87 -6.86
C SER A 270 -4.12 20.83 -6.56
N VAL A 271 -2.89 21.08 -7.04
CA VAL A 271 -1.71 20.24 -6.82
C VAL A 271 -0.70 20.98 -5.95
N PHE A 272 -0.24 20.31 -4.91
CA PHE A 272 0.76 20.85 -3.99
C PHE A 272 1.89 19.85 -3.77
N GLY A 273 3.11 20.36 -3.65
CA GLY A 273 4.29 19.57 -3.27
C GLY A 273 4.82 19.99 -1.89
N ASN A 274 5.51 19.07 -1.22
CA ASN A 274 6.28 19.42 -0.02
C ASN A 274 7.51 20.27 -0.40
N ALA A 275 8.24 20.82 0.59
CA ALA A 275 9.37 21.73 0.37
C ALA A 275 10.51 21.14 -0.50
N ARG A 276 10.56 19.81 -0.66
CA ARG A 276 11.56 19.10 -1.47
C ARG A 276 11.08 18.78 -2.89
N THR A 277 9.83 19.09 -3.21
CA THR A 277 9.19 18.78 -4.49
C THR A 277 9.07 20.05 -5.33
N ARG A 278 9.42 19.96 -6.63
CA ARG A 278 9.05 20.96 -7.61
C ARG A 278 7.80 20.48 -8.34
N VAL A 279 6.69 21.18 -8.15
CA VAL A 279 5.48 21.04 -8.95
C VAL A 279 5.64 21.97 -10.15
N VAL A 280 5.44 21.45 -11.36
CA VAL A 280 5.58 22.22 -12.62
C VAL A 280 4.28 22.95 -12.91
#